data_e97f612954425d5fe5f73535d51c0b96
#
_entry.id   e97f612954425d5fe5f73535d51c0b96
#
_cell.length_a   1.000
_cell.length_b   1.000
_cell.length_c   1.000
_cell.angle_alpha   90.00
_cell.angle_beta   90.00
_cell.angle_gamma   90.00
#
_symmetry.space_group_name_H-M   'P 1'
#
loop_
_entity.id
_entity.type
_entity.pdbx_description
1 polymer ?
#
loop_
_entity_poly.entity_id
_entity_poly.type
_entity_poly.pdbx_seq_one_letter_code
_entity_poly.pdbx_strand_id
1 'polypeptide(L)'
;GHSSLTDWGLSYIDIPLNSTLLDVGCGGGRTVSKLCRMVGNGKVYGIDYSELCVSKSKKLNQKNILCSKADIIKASVSLLPFDDEKFDVVTAVETYYFWPDKLEGLKEINRTLKHGGKILLIFEMLKTDDNPNKWKPIEKRLNISAVTKDEIGEILLRAGYQNIQLHTKDGTSWLCAIAEKE
;
A
#
# COMPACT_ATOMS: atom_id res chain seq x y z
N GLY A 1 -1.82 -11.81 12.72
CA GLY A 1 -1.02 -11.49 11.57
C GLY A 1 -1.55 -10.32 10.75
N HIS A 2 -0.85 -10.01 9.68
CA HIS A 2 -1.16 -8.84 8.83
C HIS A 2 -2.56 -8.82 8.19
N SER A 3 -3.30 -9.94 8.23
CA SER A 3 -4.68 -10.01 7.69
C SER A 3 -5.63 -9.06 8.42
N SER A 4 -5.62 -9.05 9.75
CA SER A 4 -6.47 -8.18 10.57
C SER A 4 -6.07 -6.71 10.46
N LEU A 5 -4.79 -6.43 10.32
CA LEU A 5 -4.26 -5.08 10.05
C LEU A 5 -4.77 -4.56 8.70
N THR A 6 -4.67 -5.39 7.65
CA THR A 6 -5.15 -5.04 6.31
C THR A 6 -6.67 -4.80 6.30
N ASP A 7 -7.44 -5.69 6.93
CA ASP A 7 -8.90 -5.54 7.01
C ASP A 7 -9.30 -4.26 7.76
N TRP A 8 -8.60 -3.96 8.84
CA TRP A 8 -8.82 -2.72 9.59
C TRP A 8 -8.52 -1.49 8.74
N GLY A 9 -7.38 -1.43 8.05
CA GLY A 9 -7.04 -0.31 7.18
C GLY A 9 -8.02 -0.13 6.03
N LEU A 10 -8.41 -1.23 5.37
CA LEU A 10 -9.38 -1.20 4.27
C LEU A 10 -10.78 -0.77 4.72
N SER A 11 -11.12 -0.87 6.02
CA SER A 11 -12.42 -0.41 6.54
C SER A 11 -12.61 1.10 6.48
N TYR A 12 -11.53 1.87 6.29
CA TYR A 12 -11.58 3.34 6.21
C TYR A 12 -11.78 3.88 4.80
N ILE A 13 -11.82 3.03 3.80
CA ILE A 13 -11.94 3.46 2.42
C ILE A 13 -13.10 2.74 1.72
N ASP A 14 -13.92 3.50 1.02
CA ASP A 14 -14.88 2.96 0.08
C ASP A 14 -14.21 2.75 -1.26
N ILE A 15 -14.24 1.52 -1.75
CA ILE A 15 -13.72 1.15 -3.06
C ILE A 15 -14.91 1.00 -4.01
N PRO A 16 -15.07 1.90 -4.98
CA PRO A 16 -16.16 1.81 -5.94
C PRO A 16 -16.07 0.49 -6.72
N LEU A 17 -17.23 -0.11 -7.03
CA LEU A 17 -17.29 -1.24 -7.93
C LEU A 17 -16.71 -0.87 -9.29
N ASN A 18 -16.09 -1.83 -9.95
CA ASN A 18 -15.44 -1.67 -11.25
C ASN A 18 -14.20 -0.76 -11.24
N SER A 19 -13.63 -0.50 -10.05
CA SER A 19 -12.39 0.25 -9.89
C SER A 19 -11.17 -0.51 -10.43
N THR A 20 -10.16 0.23 -10.82
CA THR A 20 -8.81 -0.28 -11.14
C THR A 20 -7.90 0.02 -9.96
N LEU A 21 -7.34 -1.02 -9.35
CA LEU A 21 -6.54 -0.93 -8.14
C LEU A 21 -5.11 -1.43 -8.37
N LEU A 22 -4.18 -0.89 -7.57
CA LEU A 22 -2.79 -1.37 -7.48
C LEU A 22 -2.45 -1.67 -6.03
N ASP A 23 -1.83 -2.82 -5.76
CA ASP A 23 -1.20 -3.15 -4.49
C ASP A 23 0.33 -3.12 -4.66
N VAL A 24 0.99 -2.15 -4.04
CA VAL A 24 2.44 -1.94 -4.13
C VAL A 24 3.14 -2.75 -3.04
N GLY A 25 4.11 -3.58 -3.43
CA GLY A 25 4.76 -4.52 -2.52
C GLY A 25 3.80 -5.63 -2.11
N CYS A 26 3.15 -6.26 -3.08
CA CYS A 26 2.05 -7.20 -2.84
C CYS A 26 2.46 -8.51 -2.14
N GLY A 27 3.76 -8.75 -1.99
CA GLY A 27 4.27 -9.94 -1.29
C GLY A 27 3.67 -11.22 -1.82
N GLY A 28 3.11 -12.04 -0.93
CA GLY A 28 2.45 -13.30 -1.30
C GLY A 28 1.05 -13.16 -1.90
N GLY A 29 0.55 -11.93 -2.13
CA GLY A 29 -0.68 -11.66 -2.87
C GLY A 29 -1.98 -11.72 -2.08
N ARG A 30 -1.94 -11.75 -0.75
CA ARG A 30 -3.16 -11.81 0.07
C ARG A 30 -4.01 -10.56 -0.05
N THR A 31 -3.39 -9.38 -0.07
CA THR A 31 -4.10 -8.11 -0.27
C THR A 31 -4.73 -8.06 -1.65
N VAL A 32 -4.00 -8.44 -2.71
CA VAL A 32 -4.54 -8.56 -4.07
C VAL A 32 -5.80 -9.44 -4.08
N SER A 33 -5.74 -10.61 -3.44
CA SER A 33 -6.90 -11.52 -3.34
C SER A 33 -8.09 -10.89 -2.64
N LYS A 34 -7.88 -10.12 -1.58
CA LYS A 34 -8.94 -9.36 -0.87
C LYS A 34 -9.54 -8.28 -1.77
N LEU A 35 -8.71 -7.49 -2.41
CA LEU A 35 -9.13 -6.41 -3.32
C LEU A 35 -9.95 -6.96 -4.50
N CYS A 36 -9.58 -8.11 -5.06
CA CYS A 36 -10.34 -8.77 -6.12
C CYS A 36 -11.78 -9.10 -5.72
N ARG A 37 -12.04 -9.39 -4.44
CA ARG A 37 -13.40 -9.62 -3.94
C ARG A 37 -14.20 -8.34 -3.75
N MET A 38 -13.53 -7.19 -3.66
CA MET A 38 -14.15 -5.89 -3.36
C MET A 38 -14.53 -5.10 -4.62
N VAL A 39 -13.90 -5.38 -5.76
CA VAL A 39 -14.03 -4.52 -6.96
C VAL A 39 -15.08 -4.98 -7.98
N GLY A 40 -15.91 -5.98 -7.66
CA GLY A 40 -16.91 -6.46 -8.64
C GLY A 40 -16.26 -6.87 -9.97
N ASN A 41 -16.55 -6.12 -11.05
CA ASN A 41 -15.95 -6.31 -12.38
C ASN A 41 -14.67 -5.49 -12.60
N GLY A 42 -14.16 -4.85 -11.57
CA GLY A 42 -12.90 -4.11 -11.63
C GLY A 42 -11.68 -5.01 -11.79
N LYS A 43 -10.51 -4.39 -11.83
CA LYS A 43 -9.23 -5.09 -12.00
C LYS A 43 -8.22 -4.67 -10.92
N VAL A 44 -7.44 -5.63 -10.45
CA VAL A 44 -6.42 -5.43 -9.43
C VAL A 44 -5.04 -5.80 -10.00
N TYR A 45 -4.12 -4.86 -9.92
CA TYR A 45 -2.71 -5.10 -10.20
C TYR A 45 -1.94 -5.24 -8.89
N GLY A 46 -0.96 -6.13 -8.87
CA GLY A 46 0.00 -6.23 -7.77
C GLY A 46 1.41 -6.12 -8.33
N ILE A 47 2.26 -5.38 -7.63
CA ILE A 47 3.69 -5.37 -7.95
C ILE A 47 4.52 -5.76 -6.73
N ASP A 48 5.63 -6.43 -6.99
CA ASP A 48 6.69 -6.66 -6.01
C ASP A 48 8.04 -6.71 -6.74
N TYR A 49 9.10 -6.25 -6.08
CA TYR A 49 10.44 -6.31 -6.65
C TYR A 49 11.06 -7.71 -6.55
N SER A 50 10.56 -8.53 -5.61
CA SER A 50 11.02 -9.89 -5.35
C SER A 50 10.37 -10.90 -6.30
N GLU A 51 11.17 -11.58 -7.09
CA GLU A 51 10.74 -12.68 -7.97
C GLU A 51 9.98 -13.79 -7.21
N LEU A 52 10.47 -14.12 -6.00
CA LEU A 52 9.84 -15.10 -5.12
C LEU A 52 8.43 -14.65 -4.68
N CYS A 53 8.28 -13.38 -4.31
CA CYS A 53 7.00 -12.80 -3.93
C CYS A 53 6.03 -12.80 -5.11
N VAL A 54 6.48 -12.37 -6.28
CA VAL A 54 5.69 -12.38 -7.53
C VAL A 54 5.20 -13.80 -7.85
N SER A 55 6.08 -14.80 -7.77
CA SER A 55 5.72 -16.20 -8.01
C SER A 55 4.66 -16.72 -7.03
N LYS A 56 4.84 -16.45 -5.74
CA LYS A 56 3.86 -16.81 -4.69
C LYS A 56 2.52 -16.11 -4.90
N SER A 57 2.56 -14.82 -5.23
CA SER A 57 1.37 -14.02 -5.47
C SER A 57 0.58 -14.52 -6.69
N LYS A 58 1.28 -14.85 -7.78
CA LYS A 58 0.66 -15.47 -8.97
C LYS A 58 -0.01 -16.80 -8.66
N LYS A 59 0.64 -17.64 -7.88
CA LYS A 59 0.08 -18.95 -7.47
C LYS A 59 -1.19 -18.77 -6.65
N LEU A 60 -1.18 -17.86 -5.65
CA LEU A 60 -2.34 -17.59 -4.80
C LEU A 60 -3.51 -17.01 -5.61
N ASN A 61 -3.21 -16.14 -6.58
CA ASN A 61 -4.22 -15.42 -7.36
C ASN A 61 -4.49 -16.05 -8.73
N GLN A 62 -4.11 -17.30 -8.94
CA GLN A 62 -4.20 -17.96 -10.25
C GLN A 62 -5.59 -17.88 -10.87
N LYS A 63 -6.65 -18.09 -10.08
CA LYS A 63 -8.04 -18.00 -10.57
C LYS A 63 -8.39 -16.57 -11.01
N ASN A 64 -7.98 -15.57 -10.24
CA ASN A 64 -8.19 -14.16 -10.59
C ASN A 64 -7.42 -13.75 -11.85
N ILE A 65 -6.22 -14.28 -12.03
CA ILE A 65 -5.39 -14.03 -13.22
C ILE A 65 -6.03 -14.67 -14.45
N LEU A 66 -6.46 -15.91 -14.36
CA LEU A 66 -7.09 -16.64 -15.47
C LEU A 66 -8.38 -15.97 -15.98
N CYS A 67 -9.16 -15.35 -15.10
CA CYS A 67 -10.36 -14.59 -15.48
C CYS A 67 -10.07 -13.11 -15.74
N SER A 68 -8.81 -12.72 -15.89
CA SER A 68 -8.36 -11.33 -16.15
C SER A 68 -8.73 -10.30 -15.10
N LYS A 69 -9.05 -10.75 -13.88
CA LYS A 69 -9.37 -9.89 -12.72
C LYS A 69 -8.13 -9.39 -11.99
N ALA A 70 -7.05 -10.14 -12.04
CA ALA A 70 -5.78 -9.74 -11.44
C ALA A 70 -4.63 -9.86 -12.44
N ASP A 71 -3.59 -9.04 -12.21
CA ASP A 71 -2.30 -9.14 -12.87
C ASP A 71 -1.18 -8.84 -11.86
N ILE A 72 -0.14 -9.68 -11.86
CA ILE A 72 0.99 -9.56 -10.92
C ILE A 72 2.27 -9.35 -11.72
N ILE A 73 2.97 -8.27 -11.46
CA ILE A 73 4.13 -7.83 -12.23
C ILE A 73 5.33 -7.64 -11.29
N LYS A 74 6.50 -8.09 -11.74
CA LYS A 74 7.75 -7.75 -11.06
C LYS A 74 8.14 -6.32 -11.42
N ALA A 75 8.13 -5.45 -10.43
CA ALA A 75 8.46 -4.03 -10.61
C ALA A 75 8.89 -3.38 -9.30
N SER A 76 9.55 -2.23 -9.40
CA SER A 76 9.88 -1.35 -8.30
C SER A 76 8.86 -0.23 -8.18
N VAL A 77 8.57 0.21 -6.95
CA VAL A 77 7.78 1.42 -6.68
C VAL A 77 8.41 2.69 -7.27
N SER A 78 9.73 2.69 -7.45
CA SER A 78 10.47 3.82 -8.03
C SER A 78 10.25 3.99 -9.54
N LEU A 79 9.75 2.96 -10.22
CA LEU A 79 9.47 2.97 -11.65
C LEU A 79 8.32 2.01 -11.95
N LEU A 80 7.10 2.51 -11.86
CA LEU A 80 5.89 1.71 -12.09
C LEU A 80 5.64 1.51 -13.59
N PRO A 81 5.42 0.26 -14.05
CA PRO A 81 5.19 -0.04 -15.46
C PRO A 81 3.74 0.24 -15.88
N PHE A 82 3.23 1.41 -15.52
CA PHE A 82 1.85 1.82 -15.79
C PHE A 82 1.80 3.25 -16.31
N ASP A 83 0.79 3.53 -17.12
CA ASP A 83 0.50 4.87 -17.61
C ASP A 83 0.07 5.81 -16.47
N ASP A 84 0.15 7.10 -16.73
CA ASP A 84 -0.41 8.13 -15.86
C ASP A 84 -1.92 7.90 -15.67
N GLU A 85 -2.44 8.25 -14.50
CA GLU A 85 -3.88 8.32 -14.22
C GLU A 85 -4.64 7.00 -14.50
N LYS A 86 -4.03 5.88 -14.14
CA LYS A 86 -4.60 4.55 -14.35
C LYS A 86 -5.47 4.07 -13.18
N PHE A 87 -5.08 4.36 -11.95
CA PHE A 87 -5.66 3.74 -10.76
C PHE A 87 -6.63 4.63 -10.00
N ASP A 88 -7.72 4.04 -9.53
CA ASP A 88 -8.66 4.68 -8.61
C ASP A 88 -8.14 4.66 -7.18
N VAL A 89 -7.51 3.54 -6.78
CA VAL A 89 -6.90 3.38 -5.46
C VAL A 89 -5.59 2.61 -5.58
N VAL A 90 -4.59 3.04 -4.82
CA VAL A 90 -3.32 2.32 -4.64
C VAL A 90 -3.16 2.00 -3.16
N THR A 91 -2.89 0.73 -2.85
CA THR A 91 -2.59 0.26 -1.49
C THR A 91 -1.11 -0.07 -1.33
N ALA A 92 -0.57 0.14 -0.14
CA ALA A 92 0.75 -0.31 0.26
C ALA A 92 0.69 -0.77 1.73
N VAL A 93 0.73 -2.08 1.95
CA VAL A 93 0.58 -2.70 3.26
C VAL A 93 1.91 -3.24 3.74
N GLU A 94 2.46 -2.66 4.81
CA GLU A 94 3.72 -3.10 5.44
C GLU A 94 4.93 -3.13 4.48
N THR A 95 4.94 -2.31 3.44
CA THR A 95 5.98 -2.31 2.40
C THR A 95 6.77 -1.01 2.32
N TYR A 96 6.19 0.12 2.72
CA TYR A 96 6.80 1.45 2.67
C TYR A 96 8.19 1.51 3.32
N TYR A 97 8.39 0.77 4.42
CA TYR A 97 9.68 0.73 5.13
C TYR A 97 10.87 0.34 4.23
N PHE A 98 10.61 -0.46 3.20
CA PHE A 98 11.61 -1.05 2.31
C PHE A 98 11.83 -0.26 1.02
N TRP A 99 11.09 0.81 0.79
CA TRP A 99 11.25 1.60 -0.43
C TRP A 99 12.61 2.31 -0.43
N PRO A 100 13.33 2.32 -1.55
CA PRO A 100 14.65 2.96 -1.66
C PRO A 100 14.59 4.46 -1.39
N ASP A 101 13.62 5.14 -1.98
CA ASP A 101 13.33 6.56 -1.79
C ASP A 101 11.82 6.73 -1.59
N LYS A 102 11.43 7.15 -0.35
CA LYS A 102 10.04 7.27 0.04
C LYS A 102 9.30 8.35 -0.75
N LEU A 103 9.94 9.50 -0.92
CA LEU A 103 9.34 10.64 -1.62
C LEU A 103 9.14 10.32 -3.10
N GLU A 104 10.15 9.79 -3.76
CA GLU A 104 10.06 9.42 -5.18
C GLU A 104 9.06 8.29 -5.40
N GLY A 105 9.00 7.30 -4.51
CA GLY A 105 7.97 6.25 -4.56
C GLY A 105 6.56 6.80 -4.46
N LEU A 106 6.32 7.74 -3.54
CA LEU A 106 5.02 8.38 -3.37
C LEU A 106 4.65 9.26 -4.59
N LYS A 107 5.60 9.97 -5.17
CA LYS A 107 5.39 10.75 -6.41
C LYS A 107 5.07 9.86 -7.60
N GLU A 108 5.76 8.72 -7.73
CA GLU A 108 5.53 7.77 -8.81
C GLU A 108 4.13 7.13 -8.68
N ILE A 109 3.70 6.79 -7.47
CA ILE A 109 2.31 6.36 -7.21
C ILE A 109 1.33 7.48 -7.57
N ASN A 110 1.60 8.73 -7.17
CA ASN A 110 0.76 9.87 -7.50
C ASN A 110 0.59 10.03 -9.02
N ARG A 111 1.66 9.86 -9.80
CA ARG A 111 1.59 9.87 -11.27
C ARG A 111 0.57 8.88 -11.82
N THR A 112 0.55 7.66 -11.27
CA THR A 112 -0.33 6.57 -11.74
C THR A 112 -1.76 6.67 -11.21
N LEU A 113 -2.02 7.46 -10.17
CA LEU A 113 -3.37 7.71 -9.66
C LEU A 113 -4.14 8.65 -10.58
N LYS A 114 -5.42 8.40 -10.75
CA LYS A 114 -6.37 9.35 -11.34
C LYS A 114 -6.54 10.55 -10.41
N HIS A 115 -6.94 11.70 -10.94
CA HIS A 115 -7.37 12.85 -10.14
C HIS A 115 -8.49 12.41 -9.19
N GLY A 116 -8.38 12.77 -7.92
CA GLY A 116 -9.30 12.29 -6.88
C GLY A 116 -9.08 10.83 -6.46
N GLY A 117 -8.15 10.13 -7.09
CA GLY A 117 -7.73 8.79 -6.69
C GLY A 117 -6.99 8.80 -5.36
N LYS A 118 -7.02 7.69 -4.63
CA LYS A 118 -6.53 7.62 -3.26
C LYS A 118 -5.38 6.65 -3.10
N ILE A 119 -4.44 7.03 -2.24
CA ILE A 119 -3.42 6.14 -1.70
C ILE A 119 -3.81 5.71 -0.29
N LEU A 120 -3.58 4.44 0.03
CA LEU A 120 -3.79 3.85 1.35
C LEU A 120 -2.49 3.20 1.81
N LEU A 121 -1.86 3.78 2.82
CA LEU A 121 -0.65 3.24 3.44
C LEU A 121 -1.02 2.63 4.79
N ILE A 122 -0.66 1.37 5.01
CA ILE A 122 -0.96 0.64 6.24
C ILE A 122 0.34 0.19 6.90
N PHE A 123 0.48 0.51 8.19
CA PHE A 123 1.68 0.28 8.98
C PHE A 123 1.34 -0.43 10.30
N GLU A 124 2.14 -1.43 10.66
CA GLU A 124 2.15 -2.03 12.00
C GLU A 124 3.09 -1.29 12.95
N MET A 125 4.13 -0.66 12.40
CA MET A 125 5.23 -0.08 13.17
C MET A 125 5.09 1.44 13.31
N LEU A 126 4.04 1.90 14.00
CA LEU A 126 3.92 3.30 14.41
C LEU A 126 4.75 3.55 15.66
N LYS A 127 5.62 4.55 15.59
CA LYS A 127 6.42 5.07 16.70
C LYS A 127 5.69 6.22 17.37
N THR A 128 5.58 6.17 18.69
CA THR A 128 4.93 7.19 19.51
C THR A 128 5.85 7.62 20.63
N ASP A 129 5.57 8.77 21.25
CA ASP A 129 6.33 9.30 22.39
C ASP A 129 6.25 8.37 23.61
N ASP A 130 5.13 7.69 23.79
CA ASP A 130 4.92 6.72 24.89
C ASP A 130 5.78 5.45 24.74
N ASN A 131 6.24 5.16 23.50
CA ASN A 131 6.97 3.94 23.23
C ASN A 131 8.11 4.13 22.20
N PRO A 132 9.06 5.04 22.46
CA PRO A 132 10.04 5.46 21.46
C PRO A 132 11.04 4.37 21.05
N ASN A 133 11.18 3.32 21.88
CA ASN A 133 12.17 2.26 21.67
C ASN A 133 11.58 0.90 21.25
N LYS A 134 10.27 0.81 21.13
CA LYS A 134 9.57 -0.45 20.83
C LYS A 134 10.10 -1.16 19.59
N TRP A 135 10.41 -0.42 18.57
CA TRP A 135 10.76 -0.97 17.26
C TRP A 135 12.26 -1.13 17.01
N LYS A 136 13.12 -0.57 17.89
CA LYS A 136 14.58 -0.61 17.73
C LYS A 136 15.17 -1.99 17.38
N PRO A 137 14.75 -3.11 18.00
CA PRO A 137 15.28 -4.42 17.64
C PRO A 137 14.96 -4.83 16.21
N ILE A 138 13.75 -4.51 15.74
CA ILE A 138 13.30 -4.83 14.38
C ILE A 138 13.96 -3.88 13.37
N GLU A 139 14.02 -2.60 13.68
CA GLU A 139 14.71 -1.58 12.86
C GLU A 139 16.16 -1.98 12.59
N LYS A 140 16.88 -2.38 13.64
CA LYS A 140 18.27 -2.83 13.52
C LYS A 140 18.41 -4.11 12.71
N ARG A 141 17.53 -5.08 12.94
CA ARG A 141 17.58 -6.39 12.26
C ARG A 141 17.28 -6.28 10.77
N LEU A 142 16.31 -5.46 10.39
CA LEU A 142 15.83 -5.33 9.02
C LEU A 142 16.40 -4.11 8.29
N ASN A 143 17.18 -3.28 8.97
CA ASN A 143 17.72 -2.01 8.44
C ASN A 143 16.60 -1.10 7.87
N ILE A 144 15.54 -0.93 8.65
CA ILE A 144 14.38 -0.08 8.32
C ILE A 144 14.10 0.86 9.49
N SER A 145 13.17 1.80 9.29
CA SER A 145 12.73 2.71 10.34
C SER A 145 11.21 2.60 10.54
N ALA A 146 10.78 2.55 11.80
CA ALA A 146 9.38 2.74 12.15
C ALA A 146 8.96 4.17 11.81
N VAL A 147 7.67 4.37 11.54
CA VAL A 147 7.13 5.66 11.10
C VAL A 147 6.48 6.43 12.24
N THR A 148 6.45 7.75 12.11
CA THR A 148 5.60 8.63 12.94
C THR A 148 4.45 9.21 12.11
N LYS A 149 3.39 9.65 12.79
CA LYS A 149 2.27 10.32 12.11
C LYS A 149 2.72 11.58 11.37
N ASP A 150 3.57 12.39 12.02
CA ASP A 150 4.05 13.64 11.46
C ASP A 150 4.89 13.42 10.20
N GLU A 151 5.81 12.45 10.22
CA GLU A 151 6.62 12.09 9.05
C GLU A 151 5.75 11.66 7.87
N ILE A 152 4.74 10.82 8.11
CA ILE A 152 3.84 10.35 7.05
C ILE A 152 2.97 11.50 6.51
N GLY A 153 2.42 12.34 7.38
CA GLY A 153 1.65 13.52 6.96
C GLY A 153 2.47 14.49 6.11
N GLU A 154 3.69 14.82 6.55
CA GLU A 154 4.58 15.74 5.84
C GLU A 154 5.03 15.20 4.49
N ILE A 155 5.44 13.92 4.41
CA ILE A 155 5.92 13.35 3.15
C ILE A 155 4.80 13.21 2.12
N LEU A 156 3.58 12.91 2.55
CA LEU A 156 2.41 12.88 1.65
C LEU A 156 2.13 14.27 1.05
N LEU A 157 2.17 15.32 1.86
CA LEU A 157 2.03 16.70 1.36
C LEU A 157 3.12 17.04 0.34
N ARG A 158 4.38 16.72 0.65
CA ARG A 158 5.51 16.95 -0.25
C ARG A 158 5.41 16.19 -1.56
N ALA A 159 4.76 15.02 -1.54
CA ALA A 159 4.54 14.20 -2.73
C ALA A 159 3.34 14.66 -3.59
N GLY A 160 2.62 15.70 -3.18
CA GLY A 160 1.51 16.27 -3.94
C GLY A 160 0.13 15.72 -3.59
N TYR A 161 -0.01 15.09 -2.42
CA TYR A 161 -1.31 14.61 -1.95
C TYR A 161 -2.02 15.66 -1.10
N GLN A 162 -3.34 15.58 -1.06
CA GLN A 162 -4.25 16.40 -0.26
C GLN A 162 -5.21 15.52 0.56
N ASN A 163 -6.05 16.14 1.38
CA ASN A 163 -7.08 15.46 2.18
C ASN A 163 -6.53 14.29 3.00
N ILE A 164 -5.40 14.51 3.68
CA ILE A 164 -4.68 13.48 4.42
C ILE A 164 -5.44 13.12 5.69
N GLN A 165 -5.73 11.83 5.88
CA GLN A 165 -6.34 11.25 7.07
C GLN A 165 -5.37 10.23 7.68
N LEU A 166 -5.15 10.33 8.98
CA LEU A 166 -4.26 9.45 9.74
C LEU A 166 -5.06 8.77 10.86
N HIS A 167 -5.36 7.49 10.67
CA HIS A 167 -6.12 6.68 11.62
C HIS A 167 -5.18 5.79 12.42
N THR A 168 -5.41 5.71 13.72
CA THR A 168 -4.73 4.77 14.63
C THR A 168 -5.75 3.89 15.31
N LYS A 169 -5.31 2.72 15.79
CA LYS A 169 -6.17 1.78 16.51
C LYS A 169 -5.69 1.65 17.95
N ASP A 170 -6.57 1.92 18.90
CA ASP A 170 -6.28 1.84 20.33
C ASP A 170 -5.75 0.45 20.71
N GLY A 171 -4.80 0.43 21.63
CA GLY A 171 -4.14 -0.80 22.08
C GLY A 171 -3.20 -1.45 21.07
N THR A 172 -2.95 -0.80 19.93
CA THR A 172 -2.03 -1.26 18.89
C THR A 172 -1.04 -0.17 18.50
N SER A 173 -0.07 -0.52 17.65
CA SER A 173 0.79 0.46 16.98
C SER A 173 0.47 0.56 15.49
N TRP A 174 -0.80 0.42 15.14
CA TRP A 174 -1.23 0.46 13.75
C TRP A 174 -1.52 1.88 13.29
N LEU A 175 -1.07 2.19 12.10
CA LEU A 175 -1.37 3.45 11.39
C LEU A 175 -1.94 3.12 10.01
N CYS A 176 -3.04 3.77 9.68
CA CYS A 176 -3.59 3.81 8.33
C CYS A 176 -3.60 5.26 7.86
N ALA A 177 -2.85 5.56 6.82
CA ALA A 177 -2.82 6.87 6.19
C ALA A 177 -3.54 6.81 4.85
N ILE A 178 -4.50 7.70 4.66
CA ILE A 178 -5.25 7.88 3.41
C ILE A 178 -5.00 9.29 2.90
N ALA A 179 -4.70 9.40 1.63
CA ALA A 179 -4.53 10.69 0.97
C ALA A 179 -5.05 10.63 -0.46
N GLU A 180 -5.32 11.78 -1.04
CA GLU A 180 -5.95 11.93 -2.33
C GLU A 180 -5.05 12.71 -3.28
N LYS A 181 -4.98 12.28 -4.54
CA LYS A 181 -4.34 13.07 -5.60
C LYS A 181 -5.21 14.27 -5.96
N GLU A 182 -4.60 15.46 -6.02
CA GLU A 182 -5.22 16.67 -6.57
C GLU A 182 -5.76 16.46 -7.98
#